data_22c270f8dc6f1958838e411891f3cdc4
#
_entry.id   22c270f8dc6f1958838e411891f3cdc4
#
_cell.length_a   1.000
_cell.length_b   1.000
_cell.length_c   1.000
_cell.angle_alpha   90.00
_cell.angle_beta   90.00
_cell.angle_gamma   90.00
#
_symmetry.space_group_name_H-M   'P 1'
#
loop_
_entity.id
_entity.type
_entity.pdbx_description
1 polymer ?
#
loop_
_entity_poly.entity_id
_entity_poly.type
_entity_poly.pdbx_seq_one_letter_code
_entity_poly.pdbx_strand_id
1 'polypeptide(L)'
;ILKAIKSEKRPADPAAVADAAPKAEAPKADPVTARTDGTRYYLIDLEGTFGEQISQTPLRECLDDARKNDVDCIIISLDAEWRQNSFEKLPDDVANFDEVFRAEKLAEIFTGDIPRNWSKQPRIAFWVKQAMAGAALLPLVCPEIYFSRDARLGGLGNLSAMFEGVGDDVVREKQRSLRLAHAEGWAIAGGHDERIIRAMARPEYVLSYRMVNGRAELFEGLPSSGDEFLLTD
;
A
#
# COMPACT_ATOMS: atom_id res chain seq x y z
N ILE A 1 -1.86 -3.78 12.92
CA ILE A 1 -1.73 -2.89 14.09
C ILE A 1 -1.27 -1.54 13.59
N LEU A 2 -2.17 -0.55 13.56
CA LEU A 2 -1.85 0.83 13.19
C LEU A 2 -1.12 1.50 14.35
N LYS A 3 0.12 1.94 14.16
CA LYS A 3 0.85 2.76 15.14
C LYS A 3 1.16 4.11 14.51
N ALA A 4 0.61 5.18 15.08
CA ALA A 4 0.98 6.54 14.72
C ALA A 4 2.32 6.92 15.35
N ILE A 5 3.26 7.40 14.56
CA ILE A 5 4.54 7.91 15.06
C ILE A 5 4.41 9.43 15.31
N LYS A 6 4.67 9.86 16.55
CA LYS A 6 4.78 11.29 16.88
C LYS A 6 6.02 11.88 16.22
N SER A 7 5.82 12.86 15.33
CA SER A 7 6.91 13.63 14.72
C SER A 7 7.45 14.68 15.72
N GLU A 8 8.74 14.66 15.98
CA GLU A 8 9.44 15.76 16.66
C GLU A 8 9.54 16.99 15.75
N LYS A 9 9.30 18.17 16.36
CA LYS A 9 9.38 19.45 15.68
C LYS A 9 10.81 19.74 15.20
N ARG A 10 10.97 19.91 13.89
CA ARG A 10 12.20 20.48 13.29
C ARG A 10 12.19 22.00 13.45
N PRO A 11 13.31 22.62 13.81
CA PRO A 11 13.40 24.09 13.85
C PRO A 11 13.39 24.68 12.44
N ALA A 12 12.86 25.90 12.30
CA ALA A 12 12.70 26.62 11.05
C ALA A 12 14.06 27.00 10.43
N ASP A 13 14.16 26.81 9.10
CA ASP A 13 15.28 27.24 8.27
C ASP A 13 15.23 28.75 7.99
N PRO A 14 16.36 29.47 7.97
CA PRO A 14 16.47 30.78 7.34
C PRO A 14 16.86 30.65 5.85
N ALA A 15 16.32 31.57 5.09
CA ALA A 15 16.27 31.70 3.65
C ALA A 15 17.55 31.48 2.84
N ALA A 16 17.30 30.90 1.71
CA ALA A 16 17.99 30.68 0.45
C ALA A 16 18.95 31.77 -0.09
N VAL A 17 19.98 31.27 -0.76
CA VAL A 17 20.61 31.94 -1.92
C VAL A 17 20.87 30.84 -2.95
N ALA A 18 20.38 31.08 -4.16
CA ALA A 18 20.61 30.20 -5.32
C ALA A 18 22.04 30.37 -5.84
N ASP A 19 22.74 29.28 -6.06
CA ASP A 19 23.83 29.26 -7.03
C ASP A 19 23.95 27.89 -7.67
N ALA A 20 24.23 27.90 -8.96
CA ALA A 20 24.22 26.71 -9.83
C ALA A 20 25.43 25.82 -9.53
N ALA A 21 25.20 24.57 -9.20
CA ALA A 21 26.25 23.58 -8.99
C ALA A 21 26.28 22.52 -10.11
N PRO A 22 27.47 22.01 -10.47
CA PRO A 22 27.68 21.11 -11.59
C PRO A 22 27.16 19.69 -11.28
N LYS A 23 26.78 19.02 -12.35
CA LYS A 23 26.30 17.63 -12.38
C LYS A 23 27.29 16.70 -11.68
N ALA A 24 26.95 16.26 -10.47
CA ALA A 24 27.74 15.29 -9.73
C ALA A 24 27.49 13.87 -10.31
N GLU A 25 28.56 13.18 -10.68
CA GLU A 25 28.57 11.75 -10.94
C GLU A 25 28.08 10.98 -9.70
N ALA A 26 27.25 9.98 -9.91
CA ALA A 26 26.79 9.11 -8.85
C ALA A 26 27.99 8.44 -8.16
N PRO A 27 28.06 8.44 -6.81
CA PRO A 27 29.13 7.79 -6.10
C PRO A 27 29.09 6.28 -6.35
N LYS A 28 30.20 5.71 -6.82
CA LYS A 28 30.40 4.25 -6.85
C LYS A 28 30.30 3.75 -5.42
N ALA A 29 29.35 2.86 -5.17
CA ALA A 29 29.22 2.21 -3.88
C ALA A 29 30.49 1.39 -3.59
N ASP A 30 31.20 1.74 -2.54
CA ASP A 30 32.27 0.94 -2.01
C ASP A 30 31.71 -0.40 -1.48
N PRO A 31 32.45 -1.52 -1.60
CA PRO A 31 32.01 -2.81 -1.09
C PRO A 31 31.78 -2.70 0.42
N VAL A 32 30.54 -2.92 0.83
CA VAL A 32 30.11 -2.89 2.24
C VAL A 32 30.91 -3.92 3.00
N THR A 33 31.88 -3.47 3.79
CA THR A 33 32.57 -4.29 4.77
C THR A 33 31.54 -4.79 5.80
N ALA A 34 31.42 -6.11 5.91
CA ALA A 34 30.50 -6.79 6.80
C ALA A 34 30.67 -6.29 8.25
N ARG A 35 29.70 -5.52 8.74
CA ARG A 35 29.55 -5.23 10.17
C ARG A 35 28.89 -6.43 10.82
N THR A 36 29.53 -7.00 11.81
CA THR A 36 29.17 -8.28 12.44
C THR A 36 28.04 -8.16 13.45
N ASP A 37 27.40 -6.98 13.63
CA ASP A 37 26.44 -6.81 14.75
C ASP A 37 25.44 -5.65 14.52
N GLY A 38 24.63 -5.76 13.48
CA GLY A 38 23.58 -4.75 13.22
C GLY A 38 22.49 -5.26 12.29
N THR A 39 21.23 -4.95 12.59
CA THR A 39 20.10 -5.18 11.69
C THR A 39 20.29 -4.40 10.40
N ARG A 40 20.24 -5.09 9.27
CA ARG A 40 20.37 -4.49 7.94
C ARG A 40 19.00 -4.09 7.42
N TYR A 41 18.85 -2.83 7.06
CA TYR A 41 17.64 -2.27 6.50
C TYR A 41 17.81 -1.98 5.01
N TYR A 42 16.76 -2.20 4.26
CA TYR A 42 16.67 -1.83 2.86
C TYR A 42 15.42 -0.95 2.66
N LEU A 43 15.60 0.23 2.09
CA LEU A 43 14.51 1.16 1.81
C LEU A 43 14.14 1.07 0.33
N ILE A 44 12.86 0.88 0.04
CA ILE A 44 12.29 0.92 -1.31
C ILE A 44 11.30 2.08 -1.34
N ASP A 45 11.56 3.08 -2.17
CA ASP A 45 10.60 4.15 -2.44
C ASP A 45 9.74 3.80 -3.65
N LEU A 46 8.46 3.58 -3.41
CA LEU A 46 7.44 3.40 -4.44
C LEU A 46 6.68 4.72 -4.60
N GLU A 47 7.11 5.52 -5.55
CA GLU A 47 6.57 6.85 -5.82
C GLU A 47 6.10 6.95 -7.27
N GLY A 48 5.00 7.68 -7.50
CA GLY A 48 4.48 7.97 -8.82
C GLY A 48 3.19 7.21 -9.17
N THR A 49 2.92 7.06 -10.45
CA THR A 49 1.69 6.45 -10.97
C THR A 49 1.69 4.93 -10.76
N PHE A 50 0.64 4.45 -10.08
CA PHE A 50 0.46 3.03 -9.87
C PHE A 50 0.22 2.30 -11.19
N GLY A 51 0.98 1.23 -11.40
CA GLY A 51 0.96 0.43 -12.62
C GLY A 51 1.88 0.93 -13.75
N GLU A 52 2.51 2.09 -13.59
CA GLU A 52 3.56 2.62 -14.46
C GLU A 52 4.90 2.63 -13.74
N GLN A 53 5.15 3.65 -12.90
CA GLN A 53 6.37 3.73 -12.09
C GLN A 53 6.34 2.70 -10.96
N ILE A 54 5.19 2.55 -10.29
CA ILE A 54 4.98 1.51 -9.30
C ILE A 54 4.50 0.24 -10.02
N SER A 55 5.44 -0.61 -10.40
CA SER A 55 5.17 -1.83 -11.17
C SER A 55 6.06 -3.00 -10.74
N GLN A 56 5.79 -4.19 -11.29
CA GLN A 56 6.45 -5.42 -10.87
C GLN A 56 7.97 -5.42 -11.09
N THR A 57 8.42 -4.96 -12.26
CA THR A 57 9.83 -5.09 -12.67
C THR A 57 10.75 -4.33 -11.72
N PRO A 58 10.58 -3.01 -11.48
CA PRO A 58 11.45 -2.29 -10.57
C PRO A 58 11.34 -2.82 -9.13
N LEU A 59 10.15 -3.24 -8.69
CA LEU A 59 10.01 -3.80 -7.35
C LEU A 59 10.78 -5.12 -7.21
N ARG A 60 10.71 -6.01 -8.19
CA ARG A 60 11.48 -7.26 -8.21
C ARG A 60 12.97 -7.02 -8.22
N GLU A 61 13.45 -6.05 -8.99
CA GLU A 61 14.86 -5.66 -9.03
C GLU A 61 15.36 -5.18 -7.67
N CYS A 62 14.60 -4.31 -6.99
CA CYS A 62 14.92 -3.86 -5.64
C CYS A 62 14.93 -5.02 -4.63
N LEU A 63 13.95 -5.91 -4.71
CA LEU A 63 13.89 -7.08 -3.82
C LEU A 63 15.01 -8.09 -4.09
N ASP A 64 15.39 -8.29 -5.33
CA ASP A 64 16.53 -9.14 -5.68
C ASP A 64 17.86 -8.55 -5.17
N ASP A 65 18.00 -7.22 -5.22
CA ASP A 65 19.16 -6.55 -4.63
C ASP A 65 19.15 -6.65 -3.11
N ALA A 66 18.01 -6.42 -2.47
CA ALA A 66 17.83 -6.61 -1.03
C ALA A 66 18.19 -8.04 -0.61
N ARG A 67 17.77 -9.05 -1.38
CA ARG A 67 18.09 -10.46 -1.15
C ARG A 67 19.58 -10.74 -1.25
N LYS A 68 20.27 -10.22 -2.26
CA LYS A 68 21.74 -10.37 -2.43
C LYS A 68 22.52 -9.76 -1.27
N ASN A 69 21.97 -8.69 -0.68
CA ASN A 69 22.57 -8.01 0.47
C ASN A 69 22.19 -8.64 1.81
N ASP A 70 21.41 -9.73 1.82
CA ASP A 70 20.99 -10.48 3.01
C ASP A 70 20.42 -9.55 4.11
N VAL A 71 19.42 -8.74 3.74
CA VAL A 71 18.81 -7.75 4.62
C VAL A 71 17.85 -8.39 5.62
N ASP A 72 17.72 -7.78 6.80
CA ASP A 72 16.85 -8.26 7.87
C ASP A 72 15.46 -7.60 7.81
N CYS A 73 15.41 -6.36 7.29
CA CYS A 73 14.17 -5.59 7.24
C CYS A 73 14.09 -4.78 5.93
N ILE A 74 12.93 -4.81 5.30
CA ILE A 74 12.61 -3.99 4.12
C ILE A 74 11.55 -2.99 4.55
N ILE A 75 11.81 -1.71 4.33
CA ILE A 75 10.85 -0.63 4.54
C ILE A 75 10.43 -0.14 3.16
N ILE A 76 9.13 -0.19 2.90
CA ILE A 76 8.55 0.25 1.63
C ILE A 76 7.79 1.55 1.87
N SER A 77 8.34 2.66 1.38
CA SER A 77 7.66 3.95 1.35
C SER A 77 6.73 3.98 0.16
N LEU A 78 5.44 4.13 0.40
CA LEU A 78 4.42 4.11 -0.66
C LEU A 78 3.76 5.49 -0.77
N ASP A 79 3.98 6.13 -1.93
CA ASP A 79 3.44 7.44 -2.30
C ASP A 79 2.90 7.37 -3.73
N ALA A 80 1.77 6.69 -3.89
CA ALA A 80 1.14 6.50 -5.19
C ALA A 80 0.34 7.74 -5.58
N GLU A 81 0.67 8.33 -6.72
CA GLU A 81 -0.10 9.44 -7.28
C GLU A 81 -1.54 9.00 -7.55
N TRP A 82 -2.48 9.73 -6.95
CA TRP A 82 -3.88 9.59 -7.28
C TRP A 82 -4.31 10.69 -8.26
N ARG A 83 -4.54 10.28 -9.50
CA ARG A 83 -5.01 11.19 -10.55
C ARG A 83 -6.53 11.23 -10.55
N GLN A 84 -7.10 12.16 -9.81
CA GLN A 84 -8.55 12.42 -9.84
C GLN A 84 -9.07 12.72 -11.26
N ASN A 85 -8.21 13.24 -12.13
CA ASN A 85 -8.56 13.61 -13.51
C ASN A 85 -8.42 12.46 -14.52
N SER A 86 -7.96 11.29 -14.13
CA SER A 86 -7.90 10.11 -15.01
C SER A 86 -9.29 9.57 -15.32
N PHE A 87 -10.26 9.87 -14.45
CA PHE A 87 -11.66 9.49 -14.63
C PHE A 87 -12.39 10.22 -15.77
N GLU A 88 -11.86 11.34 -16.27
CA GLU A 88 -12.53 12.12 -17.33
C GLU A 88 -12.11 11.73 -18.76
N LYS A 89 -11.08 10.91 -18.97
CA LYS A 89 -10.47 10.69 -20.30
C LYS A 89 -10.36 9.26 -20.79
N LEU A 90 -10.66 8.27 -19.95
CA LEU A 90 -10.74 6.87 -20.37
C LEU A 90 -12.18 6.41 -20.21
N PRO A 91 -12.67 5.50 -21.05
CA PRO A 91 -13.86 4.74 -20.71
C PRO A 91 -13.60 4.18 -19.31
N ASP A 92 -14.41 4.59 -18.35
CA ASP A 92 -14.21 4.45 -16.90
C ASP A 92 -13.84 3.03 -16.45
N ASP A 93 -14.17 2.05 -17.25
CA ASP A 93 -14.16 0.63 -16.97
C ASP A 93 -12.74 0.02 -17.04
N VAL A 94 -11.92 0.46 -17.96
CA VAL A 94 -10.63 -0.19 -18.27
C VAL A 94 -9.54 0.24 -17.29
N ALA A 95 -9.54 1.51 -16.87
CA ALA A 95 -8.50 2.04 -15.99
C ALA A 95 -8.61 1.45 -14.57
N ASN A 96 -9.81 1.40 -14.01
CA ASN A 96 -10.03 0.89 -12.65
C ASN A 96 -9.85 -0.63 -12.57
N PHE A 97 -10.30 -1.36 -13.59
CA PHE A 97 -10.08 -2.81 -13.67
C PHE A 97 -8.59 -3.16 -13.73
N ASP A 98 -7.84 -2.42 -14.52
CA ASP A 98 -6.42 -2.63 -14.70
C ASP A 98 -5.62 -2.36 -13.41
N GLU A 99 -6.02 -1.38 -12.60
CA GLU A 99 -5.36 -1.09 -11.32
C GLU A 99 -5.52 -2.22 -10.30
N VAL A 100 -6.69 -2.82 -10.16
CA VAL A 100 -6.89 -3.97 -9.26
C VAL A 100 -6.11 -5.19 -9.74
N PHE A 101 -6.09 -5.43 -11.05
CA PHE A 101 -5.29 -6.50 -11.65
C PHE A 101 -3.78 -6.29 -11.46
N ARG A 102 -3.31 -5.04 -11.54
CA ARG A 102 -1.91 -4.69 -11.25
C ARG A 102 -1.57 -4.89 -9.78
N ALA A 103 -2.51 -4.55 -8.87
CA ALA A 103 -2.35 -4.83 -7.45
C ALA A 103 -2.21 -6.32 -7.17
N GLU A 104 -3.00 -7.16 -7.84
CA GLU A 104 -2.91 -8.63 -7.75
C GLU A 104 -1.50 -9.14 -8.08
N LYS A 105 -0.94 -8.67 -9.18
CA LYS A 105 0.41 -9.03 -9.60
C LYS A 105 1.50 -8.57 -8.64
N LEU A 106 1.36 -7.38 -8.03
CA LEU A 106 2.29 -6.88 -7.03
C LEU A 106 2.13 -7.62 -5.71
N ALA A 107 0.90 -7.93 -5.30
CA ALA A 107 0.61 -8.71 -4.10
C ALA A 107 1.25 -10.11 -4.16
N GLU A 108 1.26 -10.75 -5.34
CA GLU A 108 1.91 -12.06 -5.56
C GLU A 108 3.40 -12.05 -5.22
N ILE A 109 4.08 -10.94 -5.39
CA ILE A 109 5.51 -10.81 -5.02
C ILE A 109 5.69 -11.04 -3.51
N PHE A 110 4.83 -10.44 -2.70
CA PHE A 110 4.90 -10.55 -1.24
C PHE A 110 4.36 -11.87 -0.72
N THR A 111 3.25 -12.35 -1.28
CA THR A 111 2.56 -13.57 -0.81
C THR A 111 3.12 -14.85 -1.42
N GLY A 112 3.82 -14.77 -2.54
CA GLY A 112 4.34 -15.90 -3.28
C GLY A 112 5.85 -15.89 -3.49
N ASP A 113 6.38 -14.87 -4.14
CA ASP A 113 7.79 -14.88 -4.55
C ASP A 113 8.75 -14.79 -3.37
N ILE A 114 8.49 -13.90 -2.42
CA ILE A 114 9.33 -13.75 -1.22
C ILE A 114 9.34 -15.06 -0.40
N PRO A 115 8.19 -15.64 -0.02
CA PRO A 115 8.16 -16.91 0.71
C PRO A 115 8.86 -18.06 0.01
N ARG A 116 8.83 -18.12 -1.33
CA ARG A 116 9.43 -19.21 -2.11
C ARG A 116 10.93 -19.05 -2.34
N ASN A 117 11.39 -17.82 -2.53
CA ASN A 117 12.72 -17.56 -3.06
C ASN A 117 13.73 -17.06 -2.02
N TRP A 118 13.27 -16.71 -0.81
CA TRP A 118 14.13 -16.22 0.25
C TRP A 118 14.40 -17.30 1.29
N SER A 119 15.66 -17.61 1.51
CA SER A 119 16.09 -18.57 2.56
C SER A 119 15.80 -18.05 3.97
N LYS A 120 15.93 -16.72 4.16
CA LYS A 120 15.54 -15.99 5.37
C LYS A 120 14.57 -14.90 4.94
N GLN A 121 13.33 -14.98 5.42
CA GLN A 121 12.33 -13.96 5.11
C GLN A 121 12.63 -12.68 5.89
N PRO A 122 12.74 -11.54 5.21
CA PRO A 122 12.92 -10.26 5.87
C PRO A 122 11.62 -9.83 6.56
N ARG A 123 11.73 -9.03 7.60
CA ARG A 123 10.61 -8.26 8.11
C ARG A 123 10.24 -7.19 7.07
N ILE A 124 8.98 -7.09 6.68
CA ILE A 124 8.52 -6.10 5.72
C ILE A 124 7.55 -5.15 6.40
N ALA A 125 7.79 -3.85 6.25
CA ALA A 125 6.95 -2.79 6.77
C ALA A 125 6.63 -1.79 5.67
N PHE A 126 5.36 -1.43 5.53
CA PHE A 126 4.93 -0.33 4.67
C PHE A 126 4.87 0.98 5.45
N TRP A 127 5.44 2.02 4.87
CA TRP A 127 5.27 3.41 5.28
C TRP A 127 4.38 4.10 4.25
N VAL A 128 3.10 4.25 4.57
CA VAL A 128 2.10 4.80 3.65
C VAL A 128 2.03 6.30 3.80
N LYS A 129 2.25 7.01 2.71
CA LYS A 129 1.98 8.44 2.53
C LYS A 129 0.66 8.63 1.77
N GLN A 130 0.58 8.01 0.60
CA GLN A 130 -0.63 7.98 -0.22
C GLN A 130 -0.76 6.64 -0.93
N ALA A 131 -1.89 5.97 -0.73
CA ALA A 131 -2.21 4.70 -1.39
C ALA A 131 -3.72 4.66 -1.67
N MET A 132 -4.09 5.07 -2.88
CA MET A 132 -5.48 5.13 -3.32
C MET A 132 -5.73 4.14 -4.44
N ALA A 133 -6.98 3.77 -4.65
CA ALA A 133 -7.43 2.82 -5.66
C ALA A 133 -6.68 1.47 -5.54
N GLY A 134 -6.14 0.92 -6.62
CA GLY A 134 -5.41 -0.36 -6.60
C GLY A 134 -4.17 -0.35 -5.67
N ALA A 135 -3.53 0.80 -5.50
CA ALA A 135 -2.38 0.93 -4.59
C ALA A 135 -2.74 0.69 -3.13
N ALA A 136 -4.02 0.92 -2.74
CA ALA A 136 -4.49 0.72 -1.38
C ALA A 136 -4.44 -0.74 -0.92
N LEU A 137 -4.46 -1.68 -1.85
CA LEU A 137 -4.40 -3.12 -1.57
C LEU A 137 -2.98 -3.58 -1.19
N LEU A 138 -1.96 -2.88 -1.68
CA LEU A 138 -0.58 -3.33 -1.57
C LEU A 138 -0.06 -3.41 -0.12
N PRO A 139 -0.28 -2.42 0.76
CA PRO A 139 0.16 -2.51 2.15
C PRO A 139 -0.51 -3.64 2.92
N LEU A 140 -1.74 -4.01 2.55
CA LEU A 140 -2.54 -4.98 3.29
C LEU A 140 -2.03 -6.43 3.17
N VAL A 141 -1.08 -6.70 2.27
CA VAL A 141 -0.43 -8.02 2.17
C VAL A 141 0.63 -8.27 3.25
N CYS A 142 0.99 -7.24 4.01
CA CYS A 142 2.04 -7.30 5.04
C CYS A 142 1.48 -6.95 6.41
N PRO A 143 2.00 -7.56 7.49
CA PRO A 143 1.44 -7.38 8.84
C PRO A 143 1.77 -6.00 9.44
N GLU A 144 2.72 -5.27 8.89
CA GLU A 144 3.18 -4.01 9.45
C GLU A 144 2.92 -2.86 8.48
N ILE A 145 2.00 -1.98 8.88
CA ILE A 145 1.67 -0.77 8.13
C ILE A 145 1.80 0.42 9.08
N TYR A 146 2.55 1.41 8.64
CA TYR A 146 2.72 2.69 9.32
C TYR A 146 2.21 3.80 8.41
N PHE A 147 1.61 4.82 8.98
CA PHE A 147 1.04 5.94 8.24
C PHE A 147 1.79 7.22 8.55
N SER A 148 2.04 8.02 7.51
CA SER A 148 2.43 9.41 7.71
C SER A 148 1.25 10.19 8.32
N ARG A 149 1.50 11.41 8.81
CA ARG A 149 0.50 12.21 9.52
C ARG A 149 -0.77 12.46 8.70
N ASP A 150 -0.59 12.72 7.40
CA ASP A 150 -1.66 13.07 6.47
C ASP A 150 -1.89 11.94 5.42
N ALA A 151 -1.57 10.70 5.83
CA ALA A 151 -1.66 9.56 4.93
C ALA A 151 -3.10 9.27 4.51
N ARG A 152 -3.23 8.79 3.29
CA ARG A 152 -4.50 8.33 2.73
C ARG A 152 -4.37 6.88 2.28
N LEU A 153 -5.33 6.06 2.66
CA LEU A 153 -5.45 4.68 2.23
C LEU A 153 -6.91 4.37 1.92
N GLY A 154 -7.21 3.91 0.72
CA GLY A 154 -8.56 3.50 0.37
C GLY A 154 -8.99 3.86 -1.04
N GLY A 155 -10.31 4.04 -1.22
CA GLY A 155 -10.87 4.49 -2.47
C GLY A 155 -10.75 3.48 -3.61
N LEU A 156 -10.99 2.17 -3.33
CA LEU A 156 -11.04 1.13 -4.39
C LEU A 156 -12.12 1.41 -5.44
N GLY A 157 -12.97 2.40 -5.17
CA GLY A 157 -14.05 2.79 -6.04
C GLY A 157 -15.21 1.79 -6.06
N ASN A 158 -16.21 2.11 -6.86
CA ASN A 158 -17.35 1.23 -7.06
C ASN A 158 -16.97 0.08 -8.00
N LEU A 159 -16.56 -1.07 -7.42
CA LEU A 159 -16.25 -2.27 -8.20
C LEU A 159 -17.40 -2.72 -9.12
N SER A 160 -18.63 -2.31 -8.85
CA SER A 160 -19.78 -2.61 -9.72
C SER A 160 -19.70 -1.83 -11.03
N ALA A 161 -19.28 -0.56 -10.99
CA ALA A 161 -19.11 0.26 -12.18
C ALA A 161 -17.97 -0.26 -13.09
N MET A 162 -16.94 -0.88 -12.51
CA MET A 162 -15.83 -1.46 -13.27
C MET A 162 -16.25 -2.56 -14.26
N PHE A 163 -17.39 -3.18 -14.04
CA PHE A 163 -17.90 -4.27 -14.88
C PHE A 163 -19.17 -3.87 -15.66
N GLU A 164 -19.53 -2.60 -15.65
CA GLU A 164 -20.63 -2.09 -16.50
C GLU A 164 -20.30 -2.35 -17.97
N GLY A 165 -21.24 -2.94 -18.69
CA GLY A 165 -21.04 -3.33 -20.10
C GLY A 165 -20.33 -4.66 -20.35
N VAL A 166 -19.82 -5.33 -19.32
CA VAL A 166 -19.16 -6.64 -19.44
C VAL A 166 -20.13 -7.79 -19.14
N GLY A 167 -20.65 -8.44 -20.16
CA GLY A 167 -21.56 -9.59 -20.02
C GLY A 167 -22.89 -9.24 -19.37
N ASP A 168 -23.58 -10.25 -18.84
CA ASP A 168 -24.80 -10.08 -18.09
C ASP A 168 -24.55 -9.77 -16.58
N ASP A 169 -25.59 -9.44 -15.85
CA ASP A 169 -25.49 -9.08 -14.43
C ASP A 169 -24.87 -10.18 -13.57
N VAL A 170 -25.11 -11.44 -13.95
CA VAL A 170 -24.57 -12.60 -13.23
C VAL A 170 -23.05 -12.71 -13.43
N VAL A 171 -22.58 -12.44 -14.64
CA VAL A 171 -21.13 -12.45 -14.94
C VAL A 171 -20.44 -11.30 -14.20
N ARG A 172 -21.02 -10.11 -14.21
CA ARG A 172 -20.50 -8.95 -13.47
C ARG A 172 -20.39 -9.23 -11.97
N GLU A 173 -21.45 -9.75 -11.37
CA GLU A 173 -21.47 -10.07 -9.95
C GLU A 173 -20.42 -11.13 -9.57
N LYS A 174 -20.24 -12.15 -10.40
CA LYS A 174 -19.20 -13.16 -10.21
C LYS A 174 -17.79 -12.56 -10.28
N GLN A 175 -17.53 -11.70 -11.25
CA GLN A 175 -16.22 -11.02 -11.39
C GLN A 175 -15.93 -10.11 -10.19
N ARG A 176 -16.92 -9.31 -9.77
CA ARG A 176 -16.81 -8.47 -8.59
C ARG A 176 -16.51 -9.29 -7.34
N SER A 177 -17.28 -10.33 -7.10
CA SER A 177 -17.13 -11.21 -5.93
C SER A 177 -15.77 -11.89 -5.92
N LEU A 178 -15.28 -12.33 -7.08
CA LEU A 178 -13.95 -12.95 -7.20
C LEU A 178 -12.83 -11.95 -6.81
N ARG A 179 -12.88 -10.73 -7.34
CA ARG A 179 -11.87 -9.69 -7.04
C ARG A 179 -11.89 -9.29 -5.57
N LEU A 180 -13.08 -9.14 -5.01
CA LEU A 180 -13.24 -8.81 -3.59
C LEU A 180 -12.67 -9.94 -2.71
N ALA A 181 -13.00 -11.19 -3.02
CA ALA A 181 -12.49 -12.35 -2.28
C ALA A 181 -10.96 -12.47 -2.34
N HIS A 182 -10.34 -12.17 -3.48
CA HIS A 182 -8.87 -12.13 -3.58
C HIS A 182 -8.28 -11.05 -2.67
N ALA A 183 -8.83 -9.83 -2.71
CA ALA A 183 -8.36 -8.72 -1.87
C ALA A 183 -8.58 -9.00 -0.37
N GLU A 184 -9.71 -9.56 0.01
CA GLU A 184 -9.98 -10.03 1.38
C GLU A 184 -8.96 -11.10 1.82
N GLY A 185 -8.64 -12.05 0.93
CA GLY A 185 -7.63 -13.08 1.18
C GLY A 185 -6.24 -12.49 1.44
N TRP A 186 -5.84 -11.42 0.74
CA TRP A 186 -4.57 -10.73 1.00
C TRP A 186 -4.57 -10.03 2.35
N ALA A 187 -5.65 -9.33 2.69
CA ALA A 187 -5.79 -8.67 3.98
C ALA A 187 -5.68 -9.69 5.14
N ILE A 188 -6.39 -10.82 5.04
CA ILE A 188 -6.32 -11.90 6.01
C ILE A 188 -4.89 -12.47 6.12
N ALA A 189 -4.23 -12.72 4.98
CA ALA A 189 -2.85 -13.22 4.95
C ALA A 189 -1.86 -12.22 5.58
N GLY A 190 -2.10 -10.93 5.40
CA GLY A 190 -1.36 -9.85 6.06
C GLY A 190 -1.70 -9.66 7.55
N GLY A 191 -2.69 -10.39 8.08
CA GLY A 191 -3.12 -10.28 9.48
C GLY A 191 -4.07 -9.11 9.73
N HIS A 192 -4.74 -8.62 8.70
CA HIS A 192 -5.72 -7.54 8.77
C HIS A 192 -7.15 -8.08 8.70
N ASP A 193 -8.08 -7.27 9.16
CA ASP A 193 -9.51 -7.58 9.11
C ASP A 193 -10.04 -7.36 7.69
N GLU A 194 -10.67 -8.37 7.11
CA GLU A 194 -11.21 -8.31 5.74
C GLU A 194 -12.31 -7.26 5.56
N ARG A 195 -12.96 -6.82 6.64
CA ARG A 195 -13.96 -5.75 6.62
C ARG A 195 -13.39 -4.43 6.12
N ILE A 196 -12.08 -4.20 6.27
CA ILE A 196 -11.39 -3.04 5.71
C ILE A 196 -11.53 -3.02 4.18
N ILE A 197 -11.36 -4.17 3.52
CA ILE A 197 -11.53 -4.29 2.07
C ILE A 197 -12.97 -4.00 1.64
N ARG A 198 -13.95 -4.51 2.39
CA ARG A 198 -15.37 -4.23 2.12
C ARG A 198 -15.68 -2.75 2.24
N ALA A 199 -15.15 -2.10 3.27
CA ALA A 199 -15.30 -0.67 3.48
C ALA A 199 -14.69 0.17 2.37
N MET A 200 -13.54 -0.24 1.83
CA MET A 200 -12.89 0.43 0.70
C MET A 200 -13.62 0.22 -0.64
N ALA A 201 -14.34 -0.90 -0.79
CA ALA A 201 -14.94 -1.33 -2.06
C ALA A 201 -16.42 -1.02 -2.19
N ARG A 202 -17.10 -0.73 -1.09
CA ARG A 202 -18.56 -0.54 -1.02
C ARG A 202 -18.88 0.75 -0.30
N PRO A 203 -19.32 1.81 -1.00
CA PRO A 203 -19.68 3.10 -0.38
C PRO A 203 -20.77 2.99 0.69
N GLU A 204 -21.65 2.01 0.55
CA GLU A 204 -22.74 1.76 1.51
C GLU A 204 -22.31 0.99 2.76
N TYR A 205 -21.09 0.45 2.79
CA TYR A 205 -20.61 -0.35 3.91
C TYR A 205 -20.01 0.54 4.99
N VAL A 206 -20.70 0.62 6.12
CA VAL A 206 -20.30 1.44 7.25
C VAL A 206 -19.44 0.62 8.20
N LEU A 207 -18.19 1.02 8.39
CA LEU A 207 -17.23 0.40 9.29
C LEU A 207 -16.79 1.42 10.35
N SER A 208 -16.86 1.00 11.60
CA SER A 208 -16.44 1.78 12.76
C SER A 208 -15.44 1.01 13.61
N TYR A 209 -14.79 1.69 14.53
CA TYR A 209 -13.86 1.08 15.46
C TYR A 209 -13.98 1.67 16.88
N ARG A 210 -13.57 0.90 17.87
CA ARG A 210 -13.34 1.36 19.25
C ARG A 210 -11.98 0.87 19.74
N MET A 211 -11.43 1.57 20.69
CA MET A 211 -10.16 1.17 21.30
C MET A 211 -10.41 0.28 22.52
N VAL A 212 -10.00 -0.98 22.43
CA VAL A 212 -10.11 -1.95 23.55
C VAL A 212 -8.70 -2.42 23.92
N ASN A 213 -8.29 -2.13 25.14
CA ASN A 213 -6.94 -2.50 25.63
C ASN A 213 -5.80 -2.04 24.72
N GLY A 214 -5.92 -0.85 24.14
CA GLY A 214 -4.92 -0.27 23.23
C GLY A 214 -4.90 -0.88 21.81
N ARG A 215 -5.93 -1.66 21.44
CA ARG A 215 -6.12 -2.22 20.10
C ARG A 215 -7.42 -1.71 19.49
N ALA A 216 -7.40 -1.43 18.21
CA ALA A 216 -8.61 -1.12 17.47
C ALA A 216 -9.43 -2.41 17.27
N GLU A 217 -10.67 -2.39 17.70
CA GLU A 217 -11.66 -3.43 17.46
C GLU A 217 -12.68 -2.88 16.46
N LEU A 218 -12.74 -3.49 15.26
CA LEU A 218 -13.64 -3.07 14.19
C LEU A 218 -15.04 -3.65 14.41
N PHE A 219 -16.07 -2.89 14.02
CA PHE A 219 -17.46 -3.35 14.00
C PHE A 219 -18.22 -2.68 12.86
N GLU A 220 -19.27 -3.35 12.38
CA GLU A 220 -20.15 -2.83 11.33
C GLU A 220 -21.21 -1.92 11.94
N GLY A 221 -21.46 -0.79 11.29
CA GLY A 221 -22.47 0.17 11.67
C GLY A 221 -21.90 1.50 12.15
N LEU A 222 -22.81 2.44 12.44
CA LEU A 222 -22.45 3.77 12.92
C LEU A 222 -22.04 3.73 14.41
N PRO A 223 -21.13 4.62 14.82
CA PRO A 223 -20.80 4.80 16.22
C PRO A 223 -22.05 5.11 17.05
N SER A 224 -22.17 4.47 18.21
CA SER A 224 -23.29 4.63 19.16
C SER A 224 -22.86 5.27 20.48
N SER A 225 -21.57 5.37 20.73
CA SER A 225 -20.98 5.91 21.96
C SER A 225 -19.81 6.83 21.67
N GLY A 226 -19.40 7.63 22.65
CA GLY A 226 -18.33 8.62 22.48
C GLY A 226 -16.91 8.04 22.40
N ASP A 227 -16.74 6.74 22.62
CA ASP A 227 -15.49 5.98 22.49
C ASP A 227 -15.42 5.15 21.19
N GLU A 228 -16.44 5.28 20.35
CA GLU A 228 -16.53 4.67 19.04
C GLU A 228 -16.30 5.72 17.94
N PHE A 229 -15.61 5.35 16.90
CA PHE A 229 -15.20 6.24 15.83
C PHE A 229 -15.54 5.63 14.46
N LEU A 230 -16.03 6.47 13.55
CA LEU A 230 -16.26 6.09 12.18
C LEU A 230 -14.92 5.93 11.44
N LEU A 231 -14.78 4.82 10.72
CA LEU A 231 -13.59 4.56 9.89
C LEU A 231 -13.85 4.90 8.41
N THR A 232 -15.10 4.74 7.96
CA THR A 232 -15.55 5.10 6.61
C THR A 232 -16.14 6.50 6.60
N ASP A 233 -15.82 7.27 5.55
CA ASP A 233 -16.42 8.60 5.30
C ASP A 233 -17.77 8.47 4.60
#